data_d8d70e34295ee445a982a4efc8af1318
#
_entry.id   d8d70e34295ee445a982a4efc8af1318
#
_cell.length_a   1.000
_cell.length_b   1.000
_cell.length_c   1.000
_cell.angle_alpha   90.00
_cell.angle_beta   90.00
_cell.angle_gamma   90.00
#
_symmetry.space_group_name_H-M   'P 1'
#
loop_
_entity.id
_entity.type
_entity.pdbx_description
1 polymer ?
#
loop_
_entity_poly.entity_id
_entity_poly.type
_entity_poly.pdbx_seq_one_letter_code
_entity_poly.pdbx_strand_id
1 'polypeptide(L)'
;VTAAIFITLAAHAAAPNTNAASNAQANGPSLITSAAGVRLRESPDAGSAEVGRLQLGLVVEELERSAAKARVGSTEAFWHRVSAPGGARGWVFGGLVAPFDPARRDEIYVRLASERVAHAAATFPELTELVRFLERATKEVRRRDALAELELTRLVALGRSLASFSIEEQEKPPYKPWVTEHEPEIVYSEPAGQWYVRADLYWNFEKKYRGLPVAERAAWQGAQTPLPGECEGYLPCHLYVQKISNGQYLKLYPRGAHSDAALANISELLGHVTEDMRGANPVFDVPRADRAEFRKTVAEMRAQLALVPARKKARVLGQLDAISRRFR
;
A
#
# COMPACT_ATOMS: atom_id res chain seq x y z
N VAL A 1 -81.24 -14.83 29.62
CA VAL A 1 -81.14 -13.37 29.61
C VAL A 1 -79.73 -13.02 29.17
N THR A 2 -79.56 -12.74 27.85
CA THR A 2 -78.29 -12.47 27.21
C THR A 2 -78.25 -10.98 26.92
N ALA A 3 -77.30 -10.24 27.50
CA ALA A 3 -77.09 -8.83 27.22
C ALA A 3 -75.98 -8.68 26.13
N ALA A 4 -76.37 -8.11 25.01
CA ALA A 4 -75.46 -7.75 23.96
C ALA A 4 -74.93 -6.33 24.21
N ILE A 5 -73.60 -6.21 24.28
CA ILE A 5 -72.89 -4.92 24.38
C ILE A 5 -72.46 -4.49 22.93
N PHE A 6 -73.02 -3.40 22.44
CA PHE A 6 -72.62 -2.75 21.22
C PHE A 6 -71.43 -1.84 21.52
N ILE A 7 -70.26 -2.13 20.88
CA ILE A 7 -69.11 -1.26 20.88
C ILE A 7 -69.11 -0.43 19.55
N THR A 8 -69.39 0.85 19.68
CA THR A 8 -69.26 1.82 18.57
C THR A 8 -67.83 2.16 18.35
N LEU A 9 -67.30 1.78 17.19
CA LEU A 9 -65.94 2.22 16.72
C LEU A 9 -66.07 3.63 16.13
N ALA A 10 -65.45 4.60 16.78
CA ALA A 10 -65.26 5.95 16.23
C ALA A 10 -64.03 5.93 15.31
N ALA A 11 -64.24 6.11 13.98
CA ALA A 11 -63.16 6.28 13.03
C ALA A 11 -62.58 7.69 13.16
N HIS A 12 -61.35 7.75 13.67
CA HIS A 12 -60.55 8.98 13.60
C HIS A 12 -59.87 9.04 12.21
N ALA A 13 -60.31 9.97 11.39
CA ALA A 13 -59.63 10.35 10.13
C ALA A 13 -58.31 11.05 10.50
N ALA A 14 -57.21 10.38 10.24
CA ALA A 14 -55.89 11.00 10.31
C ALA A 14 -55.71 11.97 9.15
N ALA A 15 -55.45 13.22 9.42
CA ALA A 15 -55.07 14.25 8.44
C ALA A 15 -53.75 13.87 7.77
N PRO A 16 -53.56 14.13 6.47
CA PRO A 16 -52.30 13.84 5.81
C PRO A 16 -51.21 14.76 6.35
N ASN A 17 -50.13 14.13 6.83
CA ASN A 17 -48.96 14.80 7.32
C ASN A 17 -48.14 15.37 6.10
N THR A 18 -48.41 16.61 5.72
CA THR A 18 -47.72 17.35 4.66
C THR A 18 -46.44 17.98 5.21
N ASN A 19 -45.50 17.17 5.70
CA ASN A 19 -44.14 17.58 6.03
C ASN A 19 -43.09 16.64 5.47
N ALA A 20 -43.28 16.26 4.21
CA ALA A 20 -42.17 15.75 3.37
C ALA A 20 -41.69 16.90 2.47
N ALA A 21 -41.31 18.02 3.08
CA ALA A 21 -40.50 19.00 2.41
C ALA A 21 -39.11 18.40 2.27
N SER A 22 -38.87 17.83 1.12
CA SER A 22 -37.60 17.42 0.56
C SER A 22 -36.53 18.47 0.88
N ASN A 23 -35.65 18.20 1.82
CA ASN A 23 -34.32 18.80 1.88
C ASN A 23 -33.45 18.22 0.78
N ALA A 24 -33.82 18.39 -0.47
CA ALA A 24 -32.91 18.42 -1.60
C ALA A 24 -32.21 19.79 -1.54
N GLN A 25 -31.32 19.97 -0.55
CA GLN A 25 -30.28 20.96 -0.64
C GLN A 25 -29.52 20.65 -1.92
N ALA A 26 -29.57 21.57 -2.89
CA ALA A 26 -28.70 21.55 -4.04
C ALA A 26 -27.26 21.65 -3.47
N ASN A 27 -26.64 20.48 -3.28
CA ASN A 27 -25.26 20.43 -2.81
C ASN A 27 -24.41 21.16 -3.85
N GLY A 28 -23.67 22.17 -3.41
CA GLY A 28 -22.68 22.86 -4.23
C GLY A 28 -21.67 21.84 -4.83
N PRO A 29 -20.79 22.29 -5.74
CA PRO A 29 -19.75 21.43 -6.28
C PRO A 29 -18.95 20.77 -5.15
N SER A 30 -18.69 19.46 -5.27
CA SER A 30 -17.88 18.75 -4.30
C SER A 30 -16.40 18.84 -4.68
N LEU A 31 -15.56 19.06 -3.69
CA LEU A 31 -14.11 19.03 -3.81
C LEU A 31 -13.54 17.92 -2.92
N ILE A 32 -12.38 17.40 -3.29
CA ILE A 32 -11.59 16.46 -2.49
C ILE A 32 -10.24 17.09 -2.14
N THR A 33 -9.83 16.96 -0.89
CA THR A 33 -8.48 17.38 -0.46
C THR A 33 -7.43 16.49 -1.13
N SER A 34 -6.46 17.12 -1.79
CA SER A 34 -5.43 16.41 -2.55
C SER A 34 -4.06 16.40 -1.86
N ALA A 35 -3.94 16.97 -0.67
CA ALA A 35 -2.71 16.99 0.13
C ALA A 35 -3.01 16.61 1.59
N ALA A 36 -1.96 16.23 2.32
CA ALA A 36 -2.02 15.97 3.75
C ALA A 36 -2.12 17.28 4.54
N GLY A 37 -2.86 17.26 5.67
CA GLY A 37 -2.91 18.35 6.63
C GLY A 37 -3.38 19.70 6.04
N VAL A 38 -4.34 19.68 5.11
CA VAL A 38 -4.85 20.90 4.45
C VAL A 38 -5.45 21.85 5.49
N ARG A 39 -4.90 23.05 5.61
CA ARG A 39 -5.37 24.05 6.57
C ARG A 39 -6.69 24.65 6.12
N LEU A 40 -7.65 24.66 7.03
CA LEU A 40 -8.90 25.41 6.93
C LEU A 40 -8.69 26.78 7.58
N ARG A 41 -8.92 27.86 6.85
CA ARG A 41 -8.62 29.22 7.28
C ARG A 41 -9.87 30.06 7.45
N GLU A 42 -9.78 31.08 8.30
CA GLU A 42 -10.89 32.01 8.56
C GLU A 42 -11.20 32.89 7.34
N SER A 43 -10.20 33.31 6.58
CA SER A 43 -10.33 34.12 5.37
C SER A 43 -9.46 33.57 4.22
N PRO A 44 -9.69 34.02 2.94
CA PRO A 44 -8.96 33.51 1.78
C PRO A 44 -7.54 34.11 1.69
N ASP A 45 -6.74 33.90 2.71
CA ASP A 45 -5.38 34.40 2.86
C ASP A 45 -4.49 33.37 3.56
N ALA A 46 -3.25 33.19 3.08
CA ALA A 46 -2.28 32.27 3.64
C ALA A 46 -1.81 32.66 5.06
N GLY A 47 -1.87 33.94 5.42
CA GLY A 47 -1.57 34.46 6.74
C GLY A 47 -2.75 34.47 7.71
N SER A 48 -3.98 34.20 7.24
CA SER A 48 -5.18 34.15 8.06
C SER A 48 -5.12 33.04 9.11
N ALA A 49 -5.89 33.22 10.20
CA ALA A 49 -5.98 32.26 11.30
C ALA A 49 -6.40 30.86 10.79
N GLU A 50 -5.79 29.83 11.34
CA GLU A 50 -6.17 28.44 11.10
C GLU A 50 -7.36 28.10 12.01
N VAL A 51 -8.50 27.70 11.41
CA VAL A 51 -9.72 27.30 12.12
C VAL A 51 -9.90 25.78 12.15
N GLY A 52 -9.05 25.04 11.45
CA GLY A 52 -9.05 23.58 11.43
C GLY A 52 -8.11 23.00 10.39
N ARG A 53 -8.06 21.66 10.33
CA ARG A 53 -7.32 20.90 9.33
C ARG A 53 -8.19 19.83 8.70
N LEU A 54 -8.01 19.64 7.39
CA LEU A 54 -8.68 18.63 6.60
C LEU A 54 -7.67 17.54 6.23
N GLN A 55 -8.09 16.29 6.39
CA GLN A 55 -7.29 15.12 6.04
C GLN A 55 -7.24 14.92 4.53
N LEU A 56 -6.22 14.23 4.04
CA LEU A 56 -6.10 13.77 2.66
C LEU A 56 -7.33 12.94 2.26
N GLY A 57 -7.87 13.22 1.07
CA GLY A 57 -9.01 12.50 0.52
C GLY A 57 -10.35 12.81 1.18
N LEU A 58 -10.44 13.86 1.98
CA LEU A 58 -11.71 14.30 2.55
C LEU A 58 -12.54 15.03 1.48
N VAL A 59 -13.77 14.58 1.27
CA VAL A 59 -14.72 15.25 0.38
C VAL A 59 -15.42 16.38 1.14
N VAL A 60 -15.43 17.57 0.56
CA VAL A 60 -16.01 18.79 1.12
C VAL A 60 -16.94 19.45 0.11
N GLU A 61 -17.93 20.19 0.58
CA GLU A 61 -18.84 20.98 -0.24
C GLU A 61 -18.25 22.38 -0.47
N GLU A 62 -18.17 22.83 -1.75
CA GLU A 62 -17.79 24.20 -2.09
C GLU A 62 -18.99 25.13 -1.85
N LEU A 63 -18.82 26.09 -0.98
CA LEU A 63 -19.83 27.11 -0.68
C LEU A 63 -19.64 28.40 -1.48
N GLU A 64 -18.37 28.77 -1.73
CA GLU A 64 -17.99 30.02 -2.36
C GLU A 64 -16.57 29.91 -2.93
N ARG A 65 -16.26 30.72 -3.93
CA ARG A 65 -14.93 30.86 -4.52
C ARG A 65 -14.49 32.32 -4.44
N SER A 66 -13.22 32.56 -4.15
CA SER A 66 -12.66 33.93 -4.16
C SER A 66 -12.75 34.55 -5.56
N ALA A 67 -12.93 35.87 -5.61
CA ALA A 67 -13.03 36.62 -6.86
C ALA A 67 -11.74 36.58 -7.70
N ALA A 68 -10.58 36.52 -7.03
CA ALA A 68 -9.27 36.51 -7.66
C ALA A 68 -8.45 35.28 -7.21
N LYS A 69 -7.53 34.85 -8.06
CA LYS A 69 -6.49 33.87 -7.69
C LYS A 69 -5.50 34.51 -6.73
N ALA A 70 -4.97 33.70 -5.82
CA ALA A 70 -3.87 34.06 -4.94
C ALA A 70 -2.67 33.17 -5.22
N ARG A 71 -1.46 33.65 -4.94
CA ARG A 71 -0.23 32.88 -5.03
C ARG A 71 0.15 32.39 -3.65
N VAL A 72 0.29 31.06 -3.50
CA VAL A 72 0.83 30.42 -2.29
C VAL A 72 2.01 29.53 -2.70
N GLY A 73 3.19 29.89 -2.25
CA GLY A 73 4.44 29.30 -2.77
C GLY A 73 4.60 29.52 -4.28
N SER A 74 4.78 28.44 -5.04
CA SER A 74 4.90 28.47 -6.51
C SER A 74 3.55 28.33 -7.21
N THR A 75 2.46 28.06 -6.50
CA THR A 75 1.15 27.75 -7.08
C THR A 75 0.24 28.98 -7.07
N GLU A 76 -0.50 29.17 -8.16
CA GLU A 76 -1.52 30.22 -8.29
C GLU A 76 -2.90 29.56 -8.48
N ALA A 77 -3.82 29.79 -7.51
CA ALA A 77 -5.15 29.21 -7.49
C ALA A 77 -6.16 30.10 -6.79
N PHE A 78 -7.45 29.83 -6.99
CA PHE A 78 -8.52 30.43 -6.22
C PHE A 78 -8.52 29.86 -4.79
N TRP A 79 -9.08 30.61 -3.84
CA TRP A 79 -9.51 30.07 -2.57
C TRP A 79 -10.95 29.59 -2.67
N HIS A 80 -11.25 28.49 -1.96
CA HIS A 80 -12.58 27.90 -1.91
C HIS A 80 -13.06 27.92 -0.45
N ARG A 81 -14.19 28.56 -0.19
CA ARG A 81 -14.87 28.40 1.09
C ARG A 81 -15.60 27.09 1.07
N VAL A 82 -15.35 26.25 2.04
CA VAL A 82 -15.89 24.89 2.07
C VAL A 82 -16.60 24.58 3.38
N SER A 83 -17.50 23.59 3.29
CA SER A 83 -18.09 22.94 4.45
C SER A 83 -17.58 21.48 4.50
N ALA A 84 -16.92 21.13 5.59
CA ALA A 84 -16.44 19.77 5.81
C ALA A 84 -17.49 18.91 6.53
N PRO A 85 -17.43 17.57 6.41
CA PRO A 85 -18.19 16.67 7.26
C PRO A 85 -17.98 17.03 8.74
N GLY A 86 -19.07 17.05 9.52
CA GLY A 86 -19.03 17.52 10.92
C GLY A 86 -19.24 19.03 11.10
N GLY A 87 -19.46 19.78 9.99
CA GLY A 87 -19.93 21.17 10.03
C GLY A 87 -18.84 22.23 10.12
N ALA A 88 -17.55 21.86 10.13
CA ALA A 88 -16.45 22.81 10.09
C ALA A 88 -16.46 23.58 8.76
N ARG A 89 -16.34 24.91 8.80
CA ARG A 89 -16.36 25.79 7.63
C ARG A 89 -15.15 26.72 7.64
N GLY A 90 -14.64 27.01 6.44
CA GLY A 90 -13.54 27.94 6.26
C GLY A 90 -13.03 27.94 4.83
N TRP A 91 -11.89 28.58 4.61
CA TRP A 91 -11.27 28.73 3.31
C TRP A 91 -10.11 27.75 3.14
N VAL A 92 -10.07 27.06 1.99
CA VAL A 92 -8.96 26.20 1.56
C VAL A 92 -8.34 26.75 0.28
N PHE A 93 -7.03 26.62 0.14
CA PHE A 93 -6.34 27.02 -1.07
C PHE A 93 -6.59 26.01 -2.18
N GLY A 94 -6.97 26.45 -3.37
CA GLY A 94 -7.37 25.60 -4.50
C GLY A 94 -6.26 24.70 -5.04
N GLY A 95 -4.98 25.03 -4.78
CA GLY A 95 -3.87 24.12 -5.11
C GLY A 95 -3.81 22.86 -4.23
N LEU A 96 -4.64 22.77 -3.19
CA LEU A 96 -4.68 21.64 -2.24
C LEU A 96 -5.99 20.85 -2.30
N VAL A 97 -6.85 21.18 -3.24
CA VAL A 97 -8.13 20.49 -3.47
C VAL A 97 -8.30 20.22 -4.98
N ALA A 98 -9.14 19.26 -5.32
CA ALA A 98 -9.50 18.94 -6.70
C ALA A 98 -11.03 18.73 -6.81
N PRO A 99 -11.64 18.89 -7.99
CA PRO A 99 -13.03 18.54 -8.21
C PRO A 99 -13.30 17.07 -7.90
N PHE A 100 -14.41 16.79 -7.22
CA PHE A 100 -14.84 15.46 -6.88
C PHE A 100 -16.18 15.14 -7.52
N ASP A 101 -16.21 14.06 -8.30
CA ASP A 101 -17.42 13.50 -8.89
C ASP A 101 -17.66 12.11 -8.24
N PRO A 102 -18.75 11.92 -7.49
CA PRO A 102 -19.07 10.63 -6.89
C PRO A 102 -19.18 9.47 -7.90
N ALA A 103 -19.58 9.76 -9.15
CA ALA A 103 -19.66 8.75 -10.21
C ALA A 103 -18.28 8.28 -10.67
N ARG A 104 -17.23 9.09 -10.46
CA ARG A 104 -15.84 8.81 -10.81
C ARG A 104 -14.96 8.58 -9.59
N ARG A 105 -15.55 8.30 -8.43
CA ARG A 105 -14.83 8.12 -7.15
C ARG A 105 -13.63 7.18 -7.29
N ASP A 106 -13.85 6.00 -7.86
CA ASP A 106 -12.81 4.97 -7.98
C ASP A 106 -11.58 5.48 -8.74
N GLU A 107 -11.81 6.20 -9.85
CA GLU A 107 -10.73 6.79 -10.66
C GLU A 107 -10.00 7.91 -9.90
N ILE A 108 -10.77 8.77 -9.22
CA ILE A 108 -10.22 9.91 -8.47
C ILE A 108 -9.35 9.40 -7.32
N TYR A 109 -9.82 8.39 -6.58
CA TYR A 109 -9.08 7.81 -5.47
C TYR A 109 -7.80 7.11 -5.93
N VAL A 110 -7.85 6.31 -6.99
CA VAL A 110 -6.65 5.64 -7.54
C VAL A 110 -5.63 6.68 -8.03
N ARG A 111 -6.07 7.72 -8.74
CA ARG A 111 -5.18 8.78 -9.19
C ARG A 111 -4.54 9.51 -8.02
N LEU A 112 -5.33 9.94 -7.04
CA LEU A 112 -4.82 10.63 -5.84
C LEU A 112 -3.80 9.77 -5.08
N ALA A 113 -4.11 8.50 -4.89
CA ALA A 113 -3.22 7.54 -4.24
C ALA A 113 -1.89 7.40 -5.00
N SER A 114 -1.96 7.23 -6.33
CA SER A 114 -0.79 7.08 -7.18
C SER A 114 0.10 8.32 -7.16
N GLU A 115 -0.48 9.52 -7.25
CA GLU A 115 0.25 10.78 -7.17
C GLU A 115 0.95 10.94 -5.82
N ARG A 116 0.28 10.62 -4.72
CA ARG A 116 0.83 10.76 -3.37
C ARG A 116 1.92 9.74 -3.07
N VAL A 117 1.72 8.47 -3.44
CA VAL A 117 2.75 7.44 -3.22
C VAL A 117 3.97 7.63 -4.12
N ALA A 118 3.83 8.28 -5.28
CA ALA A 118 4.96 8.57 -6.16
C ALA A 118 5.81 9.76 -5.68
N HIS A 119 5.32 10.58 -4.74
CA HIS A 119 6.07 11.74 -4.23
C HIS A 119 7.29 11.28 -3.44
N ALA A 120 8.47 11.34 -4.05
CA ALA A 120 9.71 10.79 -3.49
C ALA A 120 10.10 11.40 -2.13
N ALA A 121 9.88 12.72 -1.96
CA ALA A 121 10.19 13.46 -0.75
C ALA A 121 9.05 13.48 0.29
N ALA A 122 8.07 12.54 0.19
CA ALA A 122 6.99 12.48 1.16
C ALA A 122 7.52 12.20 2.57
N THR A 123 7.07 13.00 3.52
CA THR A 123 7.43 12.91 4.93
C THR A 123 6.63 11.83 5.65
N PHE A 124 7.07 11.43 6.86
CA PHE A 124 6.33 10.49 7.70
C PHE A 124 4.86 10.89 7.91
N PRO A 125 4.51 12.14 8.30
CA PRO A 125 3.12 12.55 8.44
C PRO A 125 2.31 12.42 7.13
N GLU A 126 2.89 12.75 5.99
CA GLU A 126 2.20 12.62 4.69
C GLU A 126 1.95 11.15 4.32
N LEU A 127 2.92 10.26 4.59
CA LEU A 127 2.79 8.83 4.33
C LEU A 127 1.78 8.16 5.26
N THR A 128 1.77 8.51 6.54
CA THR A 128 0.78 7.98 7.50
C THR A 128 -0.63 8.46 7.16
N GLU A 129 -0.78 9.71 6.76
CA GLU A 129 -2.07 10.23 6.30
C GLU A 129 -2.54 9.58 5.00
N LEU A 130 -1.61 9.26 4.08
CA LEU A 130 -1.90 8.48 2.88
C LEU A 130 -2.40 7.06 3.24
N VAL A 131 -1.75 6.36 4.16
CA VAL A 131 -2.22 5.04 4.64
C VAL A 131 -3.63 5.15 5.19
N ARG A 132 -3.90 6.14 6.06
CA ARG A 132 -5.25 6.38 6.62
C ARG A 132 -6.30 6.69 5.55
N PHE A 133 -5.94 7.48 4.54
CA PHE A 133 -6.82 7.72 3.40
C PHE A 133 -7.14 6.41 2.68
N LEU A 134 -6.14 5.58 2.38
CA LEU A 134 -6.30 4.33 1.66
C LEU A 134 -7.15 3.31 2.44
N GLU A 135 -7.03 3.26 3.77
CA GLU A 135 -7.87 2.42 4.64
C GLU A 135 -9.36 2.82 4.59
N ARG A 136 -9.65 4.10 4.42
CA ARG A 136 -11.02 4.57 4.20
C ARG A 136 -11.49 4.30 2.77
N ALA A 137 -10.66 4.68 1.79
CA ALA A 137 -10.97 4.60 0.37
C ALA A 137 -11.29 3.17 -0.09
N THR A 138 -10.56 2.16 0.41
CA THR A 138 -10.81 0.75 0.10
C THR A 138 -12.20 0.25 0.52
N LYS A 139 -12.84 0.90 1.49
CA LYS A 139 -14.20 0.57 1.93
C LYS A 139 -15.28 1.20 1.04
N GLU A 140 -14.92 2.21 0.24
CA GLU A 140 -15.84 2.99 -0.57
C GLU A 140 -15.82 2.65 -2.06
N VAL A 141 -14.70 2.12 -2.57
CA VAL A 141 -14.55 1.74 -3.98
C VAL A 141 -15.30 0.44 -4.28
N ARG A 142 -15.79 0.33 -5.52
CA ARG A 142 -16.62 -0.81 -5.96
C ARG A 142 -15.92 -1.66 -7.01
N ARG A 143 -15.11 -1.07 -7.86
CA ARG A 143 -14.41 -1.78 -8.93
C ARG A 143 -13.26 -2.59 -8.36
N ARG A 144 -13.17 -3.87 -8.74
CA ARG A 144 -12.15 -4.80 -8.26
C ARG A 144 -10.72 -4.34 -8.59
N ASP A 145 -10.51 -3.76 -9.77
CA ASP A 145 -9.22 -3.22 -10.20
C ASP A 145 -8.81 -1.99 -9.39
N ALA A 146 -9.74 -1.06 -9.14
CA ALA A 146 -9.50 0.10 -8.30
C ALA A 146 -9.19 -0.30 -6.85
N LEU A 147 -9.96 -1.25 -6.29
CA LEU A 147 -9.70 -1.78 -4.95
C LEU A 147 -8.31 -2.38 -4.85
N ALA A 148 -7.90 -3.18 -5.86
CA ALA A 148 -6.58 -3.77 -5.90
C ALA A 148 -5.46 -2.71 -5.96
N GLU A 149 -5.61 -1.66 -6.77
CA GLU A 149 -4.65 -0.56 -6.83
C GLU A 149 -4.50 0.14 -5.48
N LEU A 150 -5.60 0.43 -4.79
CA LEU A 150 -5.57 1.11 -3.49
C LEU A 150 -4.99 0.22 -2.39
N GLU A 151 -5.33 -1.08 -2.35
CA GLU A 151 -4.78 -2.02 -1.36
C GLU A 151 -3.26 -2.18 -1.54
N LEU A 152 -2.75 -2.33 -2.77
CA LEU A 152 -1.30 -2.40 -3.00
C LEU A 152 -0.63 -1.09 -2.62
N THR A 153 -1.21 0.05 -3.03
CA THR A 153 -0.67 1.37 -2.69
C THR A 153 -0.60 1.58 -1.18
N ARG A 154 -1.56 1.04 -0.40
CA ARG A 154 -1.53 1.08 1.06
C ARG A 154 -0.32 0.33 1.62
N LEU A 155 -0.05 -0.90 1.16
CA LEU A 155 1.11 -1.66 1.61
C LEU A 155 2.43 -0.94 1.26
N VAL A 156 2.51 -0.36 0.06
CA VAL A 156 3.70 0.41 -0.37
C VAL A 156 3.86 1.68 0.48
N ALA A 157 2.78 2.42 0.74
CA ALA A 157 2.80 3.62 1.58
C ALA A 157 3.20 3.29 3.03
N LEU A 158 2.68 2.18 3.58
CA LEU A 158 3.09 1.67 4.89
C LEU A 158 4.59 1.36 4.91
N GLY A 159 5.10 0.61 3.94
CA GLY A 159 6.53 0.31 3.84
C GLY A 159 7.41 1.57 3.76
N ARG A 160 6.98 2.56 2.98
CA ARG A 160 7.68 3.86 2.89
C ARG A 160 7.63 4.65 4.20
N SER A 161 6.52 4.60 4.94
CA SER A 161 6.42 5.26 6.25
C SER A 161 7.39 4.64 7.26
N LEU A 162 7.56 3.31 7.23
CA LEU A 162 8.52 2.60 8.07
C LEU A 162 9.97 2.93 7.70
N ALA A 163 10.26 3.14 6.42
CA ALA A 163 11.59 3.52 5.94
C ALA A 163 11.96 5.00 6.18
N SER A 164 11.03 5.82 6.68
CA SER A 164 11.24 7.26 6.85
C SER A 164 11.80 7.68 8.21
N PHE A 165 12.03 6.74 9.11
CA PHE A 165 12.65 6.97 10.42
C PHE A 165 13.71 5.90 10.73
N SER A 166 14.66 6.25 11.60
CA SER A 166 15.74 5.34 12.01
C SER A 166 15.33 4.44 13.18
N ILE A 167 16.15 3.41 13.46
CA ILE A 167 15.94 2.51 14.60
C ILE A 167 15.99 3.26 15.94
N GLU A 168 16.80 4.31 16.05
CA GLU A 168 16.94 5.10 17.28
C GLU A 168 15.70 5.96 17.54
N GLU A 169 14.91 6.25 16.50
CA GLU A 169 13.70 7.03 16.58
C GLU A 169 12.46 6.18 16.84
N GLN A 170 12.47 4.89 16.47
CA GLN A 170 11.28 4.03 16.49
C GLN A 170 10.58 3.96 17.86
N GLU A 171 11.31 4.10 18.98
CA GLU A 171 10.75 4.06 20.33
C GLU A 171 10.13 5.38 20.79
N LYS A 172 10.20 6.44 19.96
CA LYS A 172 9.71 7.78 20.26
C LYS A 172 8.40 8.09 19.54
N PRO A 173 7.53 8.94 20.09
CA PRO A 173 6.46 9.53 19.31
C PRO A 173 7.03 10.37 18.14
N PRO A 174 6.39 10.37 16.96
CA PRO A 174 5.13 9.68 16.60
C PRO A 174 5.32 8.25 16.09
N TYR A 175 6.53 7.69 16.03
CA TYR A 175 6.87 6.44 15.37
C TYR A 175 6.41 5.22 16.16
N LYS A 176 6.65 5.16 17.48
CA LYS A 176 6.29 4.01 18.31
C LYS A 176 4.80 3.64 18.23
N PRO A 177 3.85 4.58 18.37
CA PRO A 177 2.44 4.26 18.19
C PRO A 177 2.12 3.69 16.81
N TRP A 178 2.78 4.20 15.76
CA TRP A 178 2.62 3.73 14.40
C TRP A 178 3.11 2.29 14.20
N VAL A 179 4.28 1.96 14.70
CA VAL A 179 4.83 0.59 14.69
C VAL A 179 3.91 -0.36 15.46
N THR A 180 3.48 0.02 16.66
CA THR A 180 2.58 -0.80 17.49
C THR A 180 1.25 -1.06 16.80
N GLU A 181 0.67 -0.06 16.15
CA GLU A 181 -0.60 -0.20 15.43
C GLU A 181 -0.52 -1.18 14.26
N HIS A 182 0.62 -1.19 13.56
CA HIS A 182 0.83 -2.01 12.38
C HIS A 182 1.60 -3.31 12.66
N GLU A 183 1.87 -3.66 13.91
CA GLU A 183 2.60 -4.88 14.30
C GLU A 183 2.14 -6.15 13.57
N PRO A 184 0.83 -6.39 13.33
CA PRO A 184 0.38 -7.57 12.59
C PRO A 184 0.80 -7.59 11.11
N GLU A 185 1.14 -6.44 10.53
CA GLU A 185 1.44 -6.28 9.12
C GLU A 185 2.93 -6.12 8.81
N ILE A 186 3.75 -5.96 9.84
CA ILE A 186 5.17 -5.60 9.69
C ILE A 186 6.08 -6.63 10.36
N VAL A 187 7.35 -6.59 9.99
CA VAL A 187 8.41 -7.40 10.59
C VAL A 187 9.70 -6.59 10.65
N TYR A 188 10.42 -6.73 11.74
CA TYR A 188 11.74 -6.14 11.86
C TYR A 188 12.79 -7.05 11.21
N SER A 189 13.67 -6.49 10.40
CA SER A 189 14.84 -7.19 9.86
C SER A 189 16.08 -6.70 10.60
N GLU A 190 16.65 -7.54 11.44
CA GLU A 190 17.89 -7.24 12.19
C GLU A 190 19.06 -6.91 11.26
N PRO A 191 19.32 -7.68 10.17
CA PRO A 191 20.43 -7.38 9.28
C PRO A 191 20.28 -6.03 8.56
N ALA A 192 19.04 -5.61 8.26
CA ALA A 192 18.78 -4.33 7.62
C ALA A 192 18.60 -3.18 8.62
N GLY A 193 18.44 -3.46 9.92
CA GLY A 193 18.17 -2.46 10.95
C GLY A 193 16.87 -1.68 10.73
N GLN A 194 15.84 -2.31 10.12
CA GLN A 194 14.65 -1.60 9.66
C GLN A 194 13.40 -2.48 9.69
N TRP A 195 12.24 -1.82 9.83
CA TRP A 195 10.93 -2.45 9.68
C TRP A 195 10.51 -2.56 8.23
N TYR A 196 9.87 -3.66 7.88
CA TYR A 196 9.31 -3.94 6.55
C TYR A 196 7.86 -4.41 6.65
N VAL A 197 7.08 -4.17 5.63
CA VAL A 197 5.79 -4.84 5.45
C VAL A 197 6.08 -6.33 5.21
N ARG A 198 5.36 -7.23 5.87
CA ARG A 198 5.57 -8.68 5.77
C ARG A 198 5.40 -9.17 4.33
N ALA A 199 6.35 -9.97 3.87
CA ALA A 199 6.35 -10.51 2.49
C ALA A 199 5.10 -11.34 2.18
N ASP A 200 4.55 -12.07 3.16
CA ASP A 200 3.34 -12.89 2.98
C ASP A 200 2.09 -12.06 2.62
N LEU A 201 2.01 -10.79 3.03
CA LEU A 201 0.92 -9.90 2.64
C LEU A 201 0.93 -9.63 1.13
N TYR A 202 2.11 -9.44 0.53
CA TYR A 202 2.24 -9.26 -0.92
C TYR A 202 1.92 -10.55 -1.69
N TRP A 203 2.32 -11.72 -1.18
CA TRP A 203 1.99 -13.01 -1.80
C TRP A 203 0.49 -13.34 -1.70
N ASN A 204 -0.14 -13.03 -0.56
CA ASN A 204 -1.59 -13.15 -0.39
C ASN A 204 -2.35 -12.20 -1.32
N PHE A 205 -1.85 -10.98 -1.47
CA PHE A 205 -2.38 -10.00 -2.41
C PHE A 205 -2.29 -10.52 -3.86
N GLU A 206 -1.12 -11.03 -4.29
CA GLU A 206 -0.95 -11.62 -5.62
C GLU A 206 -1.99 -12.71 -5.87
N LYS A 207 -2.14 -13.62 -4.92
CA LYS A 207 -3.13 -14.71 -5.01
C LYS A 207 -4.57 -14.19 -5.14
N LYS A 208 -4.93 -13.17 -4.35
CA LYS A 208 -6.27 -12.54 -4.34
C LYS A 208 -6.59 -11.86 -5.67
N TYR A 209 -5.61 -11.19 -6.26
CA TYR A 209 -5.79 -10.35 -7.44
C TYR A 209 -5.13 -10.90 -8.71
N ARG A 210 -4.76 -12.18 -8.72
CA ARG A 210 -4.19 -12.84 -9.89
C ARG A 210 -5.02 -12.60 -11.14
N GLY A 211 -4.34 -12.28 -12.24
CA GLY A 211 -4.96 -11.88 -13.51
C GLY A 211 -5.11 -10.36 -13.68
N LEU A 212 -4.91 -9.56 -12.63
CA LEU A 212 -4.77 -8.12 -12.78
C LEU A 212 -3.28 -7.72 -12.87
N PRO A 213 -2.92 -6.68 -13.64
CA PRO A 213 -1.52 -6.21 -13.74
C PRO A 213 -0.88 -5.87 -12.40
N VAL A 214 -1.67 -5.38 -11.45
CA VAL A 214 -1.24 -5.04 -10.09
C VAL A 214 -0.72 -6.25 -9.30
N ALA A 215 -1.16 -7.47 -9.61
CA ALA A 215 -0.73 -8.68 -8.93
C ALA A 215 0.76 -8.99 -9.18
N GLU A 216 1.26 -8.75 -10.39
CA GLU A 216 2.69 -8.88 -10.68
C GLU A 216 3.52 -7.86 -9.90
N ARG A 217 3.06 -6.61 -9.78
CA ARG A 217 3.74 -5.59 -8.98
C ARG A 217 3.83 -5.99 -7.51
N ALA A 218 2.75 -6.54 -6.96
CA ALA A 218 2.75 -7.06 -5.59
C ALA A 218 3.72 -8.24 -5.43
N ALA A 219 3.73 -9.19 -6.36
CA ALA A 219 4.68 -10.31 -6.36
C ALA A 219 6.14 -9.83 -6.37
N TRP A 220 6.43 -8.77 -7.12
CA TRP A 220 7.75 -8.16 -7.14
C TRP A 220 8.09 -7.51 -5.78
N GLN A 221 7.17 -6.77 -5.17
CA GLN A 221 7.37 -6.23 -3.81
C GLN A 221 7.67 -7.35 -2.81
N GLY A 222 6.89 -8.43 -2.83
CA GLY A 222 7.12 -9.59 -1.96
C GLY A 222 8.47 -10.27 -2.19
N ALA A 223 8.94 -10.32 -3.44
CA ALA A 223 10.25 -10.88 -3.78
C ALA A 223 11.42 -10.01 -3.31
N GLN A 224 11.22 -8.70 -3.17
CA GLN A 224 12.24 -7.75 -2.73
C GLN A 224 12.20 -7.48 -1.21
N THR A 225 11.16 -7.92 -0.52
CA THR A 225 11.05 -7.72 0.92
C THR A 225 12.03 -8.63 1.67
N PRO A 226 12.92 -8.09 2.51
CA PRO A 226 13.78 -8.88 3.38
C PRO A 226 12.97 -9.81 4.28
N LEU A 227 13.49 -11.01 4.48
CA LEU A 227 12.94 -11.94 5.47
C LEU A 227 13.64 -11.73 6.81
N PRO A 228 12.95 -11.99 7.93
CA PRO A 228 13.59 -11.91 9.25
C PRO A 228 14.66 -13.00 9.42
N GLY A 229 15.66 -12.69 10.22
CA GLY A 229 16.77 -13.60 10.55
C GLY A 229 17.94 -13.52 9.58
N GLU A 230 19.04 -14.17 9.98
CA GLU A 230 20.29 -14.19 9.26
C GLU A 230 20.62 -15.63 8.81
N CYS A 231 21.17 -15.77 7.62
CA CYS A 231 21.59 -17.07 7.11
C CYS A 231 23.08 -17.36 7.39
N GLU A 232 23.86 -16.32 7.70
CA GLU A 232 25.33 -16.41 7.86
C GLU A 232 25.99 -17.25 6.75
N GLY A 233 26.82 -18.23 7.08
CA GLY A 233 27.42 -19.17 6.13
C GLY A 233 26.57 -20.40 5.79
N TYR A 234 25.34 -20.52 6.30
CA TYR A 234 24.48 -21.67 6.08
C TYR A 234 23.77 -21.60 4.70
N LEU A 235 24.38 -22.21 3.71
CA LEU A 235 23.93 -22.16 2.30
C LEU A 235 22.49 -22.62 2.09
N PRO A 236 21.96 -23.67 2.76
CA PRO A 236 20.56 -24.06 2.61
C PRO A 236 19.56 -22.94 2.93
N CYS A 237 19.85 -22.10 3.93
CA CYS A 237 19.05 -20.92 4.28
C CYS A 237 19.04 -19.92 3.11
N HIS A 238 20.19 -19.55 2.57
CA HIS A 238 20.29 -18.62 1.44
C HIS A 238 19.49 -19.09 0.22
N LEU A 239 19.60 -20.40 -0.12
CA LEU A 239 18.83 -20.97 -1.23
C LEU A 239 17.32 -21.00 -0.93
N TYR A 240 16.94 -21.28 0.32
CA TYR A 240 15.53 -21.24 0.72
C TYR A 240 14.96 -19.83 0.57
N VAL A 241 15.68 -18.80 1.01
CA VAL A 241 15.30 -17.39 0.84
C VAL A 241 15.08 -17.07 -0.63
N GLN A 242 16.04 -17.41 -1.51
CA GLN A 242 15.89 -17.19 -2.94
C GLN A 242 14.73 -17.96 -3.55
N LYS A 243 14.48 -19.17 -3.10
CA LYS A 243 13.36 -20.01 -3.56
C LYS A 243 12.01 -19.35 -3.26
N ILE A 244 11.81 -18.83 -2.06
CA ILE A 244 10.51 -18.26 -1.65
C ILE A 244 10.33 -16.77 -2.04
N SER A 245 11.37 -16.12 -2.52
CA SER A 245 11.36 -14.73 -3.00
C SER A 245 11.48 -14.68 -4.54
N ASN A 246 12.66 -14.47 -5.10
CA ASN A 246 12.90 -14.35 -6.54
C ASN A 246 12.47 -15.60 -7.33
N GLY A 247 12.68 -16.80 -6.78
CA GLY A 247 12.24 -18.06 -7.39
C GLY A 247 10.72 -18.15 -7.48
N GLN A 248 10.01 -17.74 -6.43
CA GLN A 248 8.54 -17.70 -6.43
C GLN A 248 8.01 -16.69 -7.45
N TYR A 249 8.64 -15.49 -7.56
CA TYR A 249 8.31 -14.52 -8.59
C TYR A 249 8.47 -15.13 -10.00
N LEU A 250 9.63 -15.74 -10.30
CA LEU A 250 9.91 -16.35 -11.61
C LEU A 250 8.99 -17.52 -11.94
N LYS A 251 8.52 -18.26 -10.93
CA LYS A 251 7.51 -19.31 -11.11
C LYS A 251 6.18 -18.75 -11.59
N LEU A 252 5.75 -17.61 -11.03
CA LEU A 252 4.47 -16.97 -11.34
C LEU A 252 4.55 -16.12 -12.61
N TYR A 253 5.66 -15.41 -12.79
CA TYR A 253 5.88 -14.43 -13.85
C TYR A 253 7.20 -14.69 -14.60
N PRO A 254 7.35 -15.82 -15.30
CA PRO A 254 8.62 -16.21 -15.95
C PRO A 254 9.06 -15.28 -17.08
N ARG A 255 8.14 -14.44 -17.57
CA ARG A 255 8.37 -13.40 -18.60
C ARG A 255 7.88 -12.03 -18.13
N GLY A 256 7.70 -11.85 -16.84
CA GLY A 256 7.22 -10.61 -16.23
C GLY A 256 8.25 -9.48 -16.34
N ALA A 257 7.80 -8.27 -16.04
CA ALA A 257 8.60 -7.05 -16.15
C ALA A 257 9.91 -7.11 -15.35
N HIS A 258 9.94 -7.88 -14.24
CA HIS A 258 11.10 -7.99 -13.35
C HIS A 258 11.80 -9.36 -13.43
N SER A 259 11.50 -10.20 -14.43
CA SER A 259 12.10 -11.54 -14.53
C SER A 259 13.62 -11.50 -14.70
N ASP A 260 14.16 -10.53 -15.40
CA ASP A 260 15.60 -10.37 -15.55
C ASP A 260 16.26 -9.90 -14.24
N ALA A 261 15.65 -9.01 -13.50
CA ALA A 261 16.13 -8.59 -12.20
C ALA A 261 16.10 -9.73 -11.17
N ALA A 262 15.02 -10.51 -11.12
CA ALA A 262 14.92 -11.67 -10.25
C ALA A 262 16.00 -12.74 -10.56
N LEU A 263 16.29 -12.98 -11.85
CA LEU A 263 17.40 -13.88 -12.26
C LEU A 263 18.76 -13.30 -11.87
N ALA A 264 18.95 -11.99 -11.99
CA ALA A 264 20.18 -11.32 -11.59
C ALA A 264 20.43 -11.48 -10.08
N ASN A 265 19.42 -11.24 -9.24
CA ASN A 265 19.52 -11.40 -7.78
C ASN A 265 19.92 -12.84 -7.39
N ILE A 266 19.29 -13.85 -8.00
CA ILE A 266 19.67 -15.26 -7.77
C ILE A 266 21.11 -15.50 -8.24
N SER A 267 21.45 -15.04 -9.44
CA SER A 267 22.78 -15.24 -10.02
C SER A 267 23.90 -14.57 -9.23
N GLU A 268 23.63 -13.42 -8.64
CA GLU A 268 24.57 -12.69 -7.79
C GLU A 268 24.91 -13.49 -6.53
N LEU A 269 23.89 -13.94 -5.78
CA LEU A 269 24.11 -14.82 -4.62
C LEU A 269 24.92 -16.08 -5.02
N LEU A 270 24.48 -16.80 -6.05
CA LEU A 270 25.15 -18.01 -6.48
C LEU A 270 26.57 -17.75 -7.00
N GLY A 271 26.82 -16.57 -7.54
CA GLY A 271 28.14 -16.08 -7.92
C GLY A 271 29.07 -15.93 -6.71
N HIS A 272 28.62 -15.25 -5.67
CA HIS A 272 29.34 -15.09 -4.42
C HIS A 272 29.64 -16.43 -3.76
N VAL A 273 28.66 -17.33 -3.69
CA VAL A 273 28.85 -18.70 -3.17
C VAL A 273 29.89 -19.47 -3.99
N THR A 274 29.84 -19.37 -5.32
CA THR A 274 30.78 -20.09 -6.21
C THR A 274 32.19 -19.54 -6.08
N GLU A 275 32.36 -18.26 -5.85
CA GLU A 275 33.67 -17.61 -5.64
C GLU A 275 34.24 -18.00 -4.28
N ASP A 276 33.43 -17.89 -3.22
CA ASP A 276 33.83 -18.32 -1.86
C ASP A 276 34.33 -19.76 -1.82
N MET A 277 33.61 -20.66 -2.50
CA MET A 277 34.00 -22.09 -2.58
C MET A 277 35.33 -22.35 -3.27
N ARG A 278 35.92 -21.39 -3.98
CA ARG A 278 37.26 -21.47 -4.58
C ARG A 278 38.35 -21.02 -3.62
N GLY A 279 37.95 -20.31 -2.56
CA GLY A 279 38.87 -19.84 -1.52
C GLY A 279 39.45 -20.97 -0.67
N ALA A 280 40.51 -20.68 0.07
CA ALA A 280 41.16 -21.63 0.98
C ALA A 280 40.28 -21.98 2.19
N ASN A 281 39.46 -21.02 2.64
CA ASN A 281 38.58 -21.15 3.81
C ASN A 281 37.16 -20.67 3.44
N PRO A 282 36.36 -21.51 2.76
CA PRO A 282 35.03 -21.09 2.34
C PRO A 282 34.11 -20.89 3.57
N VAL A 283 33.33 -19.81 3.53
CA VAL A 283 32.35 -19.47 4.56
C VAL A 283 31.07 -20.26 4.38
N PHE A 284 30.63 -20.43 3.11
CA PHE A 284 29.39 -21.15 2.81
C PHE A 284 29.56 -22.67 2.91
N ASP A 285 28.70 -23.30 3.73
CA ASP A 285 28.70 -24.75 3.92
C ASP A 285 27.28 -25.37 3.89
N VAL A 286 27.25 -26.68 3.63
CA VAL A 286 26.06 -27.53 3.74
C VAL A 286 26.43 -28.71 4.64
N PRO A 287 25.99 -28.70 5.91
CA PRO A 287 26.21 -29.80 6.83
C PRO A 287 25.77 -31.15 6.21
N ARG A 288 26.48 -32.23 6.53
CA ARG A 288 26.17 -33.55 5.96
C ARG A 288 24.71 -33.96 6.19
N ALA A 289 24.18 -33.67 7.38
CA ALA A 289 22.78 -33.97 7.73
C ALA A 289 21.77 -33.29 6.81
N ASP A 290 22.08 -32.08 6.29
CA ASP A 290 21.16 -31.23 5.54
C ASP A 290 21.28 -31.37 4.02
N ARG A 291 22.23 -32.18 3.52
CA ARG A 291 22.49 -32.34 2.09
C ARG A 291 21.28 -32.87 1.30
N ALA A 292 20.44 -33.70 1.93
CA ALA A 292 19.22 -34.20 1.28
C ALA A 292 18.22 -33.08 1.04
N GLU A 293 17.96 -32.24 2.03
CA GLU A 293 17.05 -31.08 1.90
C GLU A 293 17.64 -30.00 0.99
N PHE A 294 18.94 -29.78 1.06
CA PHE A 294 19.64 -28.88 0.12
C PHE A 294 19.44 -29.33 -1.34
N ARG A 295 19.61 -30.62 -1.67
CA ARG A 295 19.37 -31.13 -3.04
C ARG A 295 17.91 -30.95 -3.44
N LYS A 296 16.98 -31.16 -2.54
CA LYS A 296 15.54 -30.91 -2.78
C LYS A 296 15.29 -29.44 -3.09
N THR A 297 15.82 -28.51 -2.29
CA THR A 297 15.71 -27.06 -2.55
C THR A 297 16.28 -26.67 -3.91
N VAL A 298 17.45 -27.19 -4.28
CA VAL A 298 18.01 -26.96 -5.63
C VAL A 298 17.09 -27.49 -6.73
N ALA A 299 16.50 -28.68 -6.57
CA ALA A 299 15.56 -29.25 -7.55
C ALA A 299 14.29 -28.39 -7.67
N GLU A 300 13.75 -27.89 -6.56
CA GLU A 300 12.60 -27.01 -6.53
C GLU A 300 12.90 -25.65 -7.21
N MET A 301 14.08 -25.07 -6.98
CA MET A 301 14.51 -23.83 -7.68
C MET A 301 14.61 -24.07 -9.21
N ARG A 302 15.16 -25.23 -9.64
CA ARG A 302 15.17 -25.58 -11.07
C ARG A 302 13.77 -25.70 -11.66
N ALA A 303 12.84 -26.30 -10.92
CA ALA A 303 11.44 -26.40 -11.33
C ALA A 303 10.76 -25.03 -11.44
N GLN A 304 11.06 -24.10 -10.53
CA GLN A 304 10.56 -22.71 -10.61
C GLN A 304 11.05 -21.99 -11.87
N LEU A 305 12.26 -22.30 -12.34
CA LEU A 305 12.83 -21.73 -13.56
C LEU A 305 12.36 -22.43 -14.85
N ALA A 306 11.53 -23.47 -14.77
CA ALA A 306 11.17 -24.29 -15.95
C ALA A 306 10.63 -23.47 -17.11
N LEU A 307 9.73 -22.51 -16.84
CA LEU A 307 9.07 -21.67 -17.84
C LEU A 307 9.86 -20.40 -18.22
N VAL A 308 10.96 -20.09 -17.54
CA VAL A 308 11.85 -18.98 -17.89
C VAL A 308 12.57 -19.31 -19.20
N PRO A 309 12.71 -18.34 -20.15
CA PRO A 309 13.41 -18.58 -21.42
C PRO A 309 14.83 -19.16 -21.23
N ALA A 310 15.18 -20.18 -22.03
CA ALA A 310 16.41 -20.96 -21.84
C ALA A 310 17.68 -20.10 -21.77
N ARG A 311 17.83 -19.11 -22.67
CA ARG A 311 19.00 -18.21 -22.68
C ARG A 311 19.13 -17.40 -21.39
N LYS A 312 18.00 -16.95 -20.81
CA LYS A 312 18.01 -16.10 -19.60
C LYS A 312 18.40 -16.91 -18.36
N LYS A 313 17.92 -18.15 -18.20
CA LYS A 313 18.19 -19.01 -17.02
C LYS A 313 19.50 -19.80 -17.08
N ALA A 314 20.19 -19.86 -18.22
CA ALA A 314 21.35 -20.72 -18.43
C ALA A 314 22.47 -20.49 -17.38
N ARG A 315 22.76 -19.24 -17.06
CA ARG A 315 23.78 -18.88 -16.06
C ARG A 315 23.41 -19.39 -14.67
N VAL A 316 22.18 -19.14 -14.22
CA VAL A 316 21.69 -19.58 -12.90
C VAL A 316 21.72 -21.11 -12.78
N LEU A 317 21.27 -21.82 -13.83
CA LEU A 317 21.31 -23.28 -13.85
C LEU A 317 22.74 -23.81 -13.77
N GLY A 318 23.68 -23.22 -14.52
CA GLY A 318 25.11 -23.59 -14.47
C GLY A 318 25.73 -23.38 -13.08
N GLN A 319 25.38 -22.29 -12.42
CA GLN A 319 25.83 -21.98 -11.03
C GLN A 319 25.22 -22.99 -10.03
N LEU A 320 23.93 -23.30 -10.13
CA LEU A 320 23.28 -24.33 -9.29
C LEU A 320 23.91 -25.72 -9.50
N ASP A 321 24.31 -26.04 -10.74
CA ASP A 321 25.03 -27.28 -11.05
C ASP A 321 26.41 -27.34 -10.41
N ALA A 322 27.16 -26.24 -10.45
CA ALA A 322 28.49 -26.15 -9.88
C ALA A 322 28.43 -26.35 -8.35
N ILE A 323 27.50 -25.65 -7.68
CA ILE A 323 27.31 -25.74 -6.22
C ILE A 323 26.82 -27.14 -5.84
N SER A 324 25.86 -27.71 -6.57
CA SER A 324 25.33 -29.07 -6.29
C SER A 324 26.39 -30.16 -6.39
N ARG A 325 27.37 -30.03 -7.30
CA ARG A 325 28.48 -31.01 -7.40
C ARG A 325 29.39 -30.99 -6.18
N ARG A 326 29.57 -29.84 -5.52
CA ARG A 326 30.42 -29.71 -4.33
C ARG A 326 29.85 -30.43 -3.12
N PHE A 327 28.53 -30.50 -2.99
CA PHE A 327 27.84 -31.08 -1.83
C PHE A 327 27.07 -32.38 -2.15
N ARG A 328 27.61 -33.18 -3.05
CA ARG A 328 27.07 -34.51 -3.36
C ARG A 328 27.22 -35.50 -2.21
#